data_c4a81c3b3049578336acb554e5ab7053
#
_entry.id   c4a81c3b3049578336acb554e5ab7053
#
_cell.length_a   1.000
_cell.length_b   1.000
_cell.length_c   1.000
_cell.angle_alpha   90.00
_cell.angle_beta   90.00
_cell.angle_gamma   90.00
#
_symmetry.space_group_name_H-M   'P 1'
#
loop_
_entity.id
_entity.type
_entity.pdbx_description
1 polymer ?
#
loop_
_entity_poly.entity_id
_entity_poly.type
_entity_poly.pdbx_seq_one_letter_code
_entity_poly.pdbx_strand_id
1 'polypeptide(L)'
;MMREGAGDLKARHTCTDGLCCLIFLASILGLGALYGYGVTHGDLGKLYHGIDYQGRICGLEGPTGVPGKPYLFWCMNSAMTAADVSLNLKDPVCVSSCPGVPNAVGGSLYAPVPECKLVSASQQINSYKTMVVMNRYCFPDSSGLLKSAANSLESGLLGQRTERLLEQLSSVPAAWPVLLIAFFVAVLLGYVYLVALRHCTVLLIWLVMALSIAGSALLGFYLWANAGNLSRHLPNGVAAPEGYGDNEEAVTKVMAVLCWVLCGICSCISCCFRQSIEAAVDCIEEACDAIQEMSSLLLAPILKALSRAFVFGLLLYGFFALLSTAQVSKPQGSGLVYNAVSNQMEGVARHFQFTTQQKFALVAYAFVAIWVECWLNALFQFIIAYAMAEYHLSPKDNEGSKVIGGGCCALFDGFQVGVVQHGGSLAMGSFIVTIFWALQMLVAIMDASNKEEGNNKLVECMLRCVQCCLDCFRQIVEFLNKNAYVDMAMKSKSFCASAREAVSVIAQLPVAMAVLNGATLVFTLFGALFSVLCCAAVTFFLTSTPTFSAPDAPLFVDQPVAVAVAAGFIGGAVSLCFMTVFDMASDALLYYYGLDWLYGRGGDFSNAPDGIKDLMHGNRH
;
A
#
# COMPACT_ATOMS: atom_id res chain seq x y z
N MET A 1 7.80 -26.17 -34.15
CA MET A 1 8.48 -26.14 -32.83
C MET A 1 7.52 -25.95 -31.65
N MET A 2 6.22 -25.76 -31.84
CA MET A 2 5.22 -25.57 -30.77
C MET A 2 4.33 -26.79 -30.47
N ARG A 3 4.66 -27.99 -30.96
CA ARG A 3 3.84 -29.19 -30.80
C ARG A 3 4.33 -30.23 -29.79
N GLU A 4 5.34 -29.92 -28.98
CA GLU A 4 5.79 -30.83 -27.91
C GLU A 4 5.13 -30.38 -26.61
N GLY A 5 4.39 -31.29 -25.97
CA GLY A 5 3.45 -31.00 -24.90
C GLY A 5 4.04 -30.41 -23.61
N ALA A 6 3.18 -30.04 -22.65
CA ALA A 6 3.48 -29.39 -21.39
C ALA A 6 4.60 -30.05 -20.56
N GLY A 7 4.79 -31.38 -20.67
CA GLY A 7 5.83 -32.12 -19.94
C GLY A 7 7.28 -31.74 -20.27
N ASP A 8 7.52 -31.01 -21.36
CA ASP A 8 8.86 -30.60 -21.81
C ASP A 8 9.18 -29.12 -21.59
N LEU A 9 8.22 -28.32 -21.06
CA LEU A 9 8.39 -26.87 -20.87
C LEU A 9 9.55 -26.57 -19.91
N LYS A 10 9.66 -27.27 -18.80
CA LYS A 10 10.71 -27.08 -17.79
C LYS A 10 12.11 -27.40 -18.36
N ALA A 11 12.24 -28.44 -19.19
CA ALA A 11 13.51 -28.84 -19.80
C ALA A 11 14.04 -27.84 -20.84
N ARG A 12 13.20 -26.95 -21.36
CA ARG A 12 13.56 -25.92 -22.35
C ARG A 12 14.20 -24.69 -21.73
N HIS A 13 14.01 -24.47 -20.44
CA HIS A 13 14.51 -23.27 -19.78
C HIS A 13 15.99 -23.33 -19.50
N THR A 14 16.71 -22.25 -19.84
CA THR A 14 18.14 -22.06 -19.65
C THR A 14 18.41 -20.81 -18.83
N CYS A 15 19.54 -20.75 -18.13
CA CYS A 15 19.92 -19.56 -17.36
C CYS A 15 20.14 -18.36 -18.28
N THR A 16 19.49 -17.25 -17.97
CA THR A 16 19.57 -15.99 -18.71
C THR A 16 19.99 -14.85 -17.80
N ASP A 17 20.66 -13.84 -18.37
CA ASP A 17 21.08 -12.60 -17.68
C ASP A 17 21.86 -12.84 -16.36
N GLY A 18 22.83 -13.78 -16.37
CA GLY A 18 23.60 -14.22 -15.19
C GLY A 18 24.34 -13.09 -14.47
N LEU A 19 24.82 -12.07 -15.21
CA LEU A 19 25.46 -10.90 -14.60
C LEU A 19 24.50 -10.12 -13.69
N CYS A 20 23.25 -9.92 -14.13
CA CYS A 20 22.23 -9.25 -13.34
C CYS A 20 21.86 -10.06 -12.09
N CYS A 21 21.87 -11.40 -12.20
CA CYS A 21 21.69 -12.28 -11.06
C CYS A 21 22.81 -12.10 -10.01
N LEU A 22 24.05 -12.04 -10.44
CA LEU A 22 25.20 -11.82 -9.52
C LEU A 22 25.13 -10.45 -8.83
N ILE A 23 24.78 -9.39 -9.55
CA ILE A 23 24.62 -8.04 -8.98
C ILE A 23 23.48 -8.04 -7.95
N PHE A 24 22.36 -8.68 -8.27
CA PHE A 24 21.22 -8.77 -7.35
C PHE A 24 21.58 -9.56 -6.08
N LEU A 25 22.23 -10.71 -6.22
CA LEU A 25 22.71 -11.51 -5.07
C LEU A 25 23.70 -10.73 -4.20
N ALA A 26 24.65 -10.01 -4.80
CA ALA A 26 25.57 -9.15 -4.08
C ALA A 26 24.84 -8.03 -3.31
N SER A 27 23.79 -7.46 -3.92
CA SER A 27 22.93 -6.44 -3.28
C SER A 27 22.14 -7.02 -2.10
N ILE A 28 21.61 -8.24 -2.22
CA ILE A 28 20.94 -8.95 -1.10
C ILE A 28 21.93 -9.23 0.03
N LEU A 29 23.16 -9.66 -0.28
CA LEU A 29 24.19 -9.87 0.75
C LEU A 29 24.54 -8.56 1.47
N GLY A 30 24.67 -7.46 0.73
CA GLY A 30 24.86 -6.12 1.29
C GLY A 30 23.70 -5.68 2.18
N LEU A 31 22.46 -5.92 1.73
CA LEU A 31 21.25 -5.66 2.51
C LEU A 31 21.23 -6.47 3.82
N GLY A 32 21.59 -7.77 3.75
CA GLY A 32 21.71 -8.65 4.90
C GLY A 32 22.77 -8.18 5.92
N ALA A 33 23.90 -7.67 5.43
CA ALA A 33 24.94 -7.10 6.28
C ALA A 33 24.45 -5.82 6.99
N LEU A 34 23.77 -4.92 6.28
CA LEU A 34 23.17 -3.71 6.87
C LEU A 34 22.05 -4.06 7.86
N TYR A 35 21.22 -5.06 7.54
CA TYR A 35 20.21 -5.59 8.45
C TYR A 35 20.83 -6.11 9.74
N GLY A 36 21.85 -6.97 9.63
CA GLY A 36 22.58 -7.51 10.78
C GLY A 36 23.22 -6.40 11.63
N TYR A 37 23.84 -5.40 10.98
CA TYR A 37 24.40 -4.24 11.67
C TYR A 37 23.30 -3.46 12.42
N GLY A 38 22.16 -3.20 11.78
CA GLY A 38 21.02 -2.51 12.41
C GLY A 38 20.49 -3.26 13.64
N VAL A 39 20.32 -4.57 13.54
CA VAL A 39 19.81 -5.41 14.65
C VAL A 39 20.80 -5.48 15.82
N THR A 40 22.12 -5.53 15.54
CA THR A 40 23.14 -5.67 16.60
C THR A 40 23.52 -4.34 17.27
N HIS A 41 23.43 -3.22 16.58
CA HIS A 41 23.85 -1.90 17.07
C HIS A 41 22.69 -0.91 17.26
N GLY A 42 21.52 -1.23 16.72
CA GLY A 42 20.30 -0.44 16.88
C GLY A 42 19.59 -0.73 18.19
N ASP A 43 18.80 0.24 18.63
CA ASP A 43 17.90 0.10 19.76
C ASP A 43 16.56 0.71 19.35
N LEU A 44 15.61 -0.16 18.98
CA LEU A 44 14.28 0.26 18.55
C LEU A 44 13.54 1.07 19.61
N GLY A 45 13.85 0.84 20.90
CA GLY A 45 13.28 1.61 21.98
C GLY A 45 13.50 3.12 21.82
N LYS A 46 14.63 3.54 21.22
CA LYS A 46 14.90 4.94 20.90
C LYS A 46 13.85 5.58 19.99
N LEU A 47 13.16 4.80 19.17
CA LEU A 47 12.21 5.33 18.19
C LEU A 47 10.84 5.65 18.79
N TYR A 48 10.40 4.94 19.84
CA TYR A 48 9.05 5.07 20.38
C TYR A 48 8.98 5.46 21.86
N HIS A 49 10.09 5.40 22.63
CA HIS A 49 10.12 5.89 24.00
C HIS A 49 10.34 7.41 24.06
N GLY A 50 9.82 8.06 25.10
CA GLY A 50 10.07 9.46 25.39
C GLY A 50 11.53 9.72 25.77
N ILE A 51 12.02 10.94 25.54
CA ILE A 51 13.39 11.37 25.89
C ILE A 51 13.29 12.54 26.86
N ASP A 52 13.98 12.44 27.99
CA ASP A 52 14.00 13.49 29.01
C ASP A 52 14.92 14.68 28.62
N TYR A 53 14.91 15.74 29.44
CA TYR A 53 15.72 16.92 29.23
C TYR A 53 17.24 16.68 29.23
N GLN A 54 17.69 15.55 29.76
CA GLN A 54 19.09 15.14 29.75
C GLN A 54 19.46 14.29 28.52
N GLY A 55 18.50 13.97 27.68
CA GLY A 55 18.67 13.08 26.52
C GLY A 55 18.61 11.60 26.88
N ARG A 56 18.09 11.25 28.06
CA ARG A 56 17.92 9.86 28.49
C ARG A 56 16.56 9.34 28.06
N ILE A 57 16.48 8.05 27.78
CA ILE A 57 15.29 7.41 27.23
C ILE A 57 14.46 6.82 28.38
N CYS A 58 13.20 7.21 28.48
CA CYS A 58 12.31 6.76 29.53
C CYS A 58 12.02 5.24 29.41
N GLY A 59 12.18 4.50 30.52
CA GLY A 59 11.81 3.09 30.61
C GLY A 59 12.79 2.09 29.99
N LEU A 60 13.91 2.53 29.41
CA LEU A 60 14.94 1.63 28.93
C LEU A 60 16.00 1.36 30.01
N GLU A 61 16.57 0.16 29.95
CA GLU A 61 17.76 -0.20 30.73
C GLU A 61 19.03 0.20 29.96
N GLY A 62 20.08 0.56 30.67
CA GLY A 62 21.36 0.91 30.08
C GLY A 62 21.83 2.34 30.37
N PRO A 63 23.02 2.75 29.86
CA PRO A 63 23.67 4.02 30.23
C PRO A 63 22.89 5.25 29.76
N THR A 64 22.06 5.12 28.75
CA THR A 64 21.21 6.18 28.21
C THR A 64 19.73 6.05 28.60
N GLY A 65 19.39 5.07 29.45
CA GLY A 65 18.01 4.81 29.86
C GLY A 65 17.70 5.28 31.28
N VAL A 66 16.40 5.38 31.59
CA VAL A 66 15.88 5.61 32.94
C VAL A 66 14.96 4.45 33.29
N PRO A 67 15.51 3.35 33.88
CA PRO A 67 14.71 2.17 34.20
C PRO A 67 13.63 2.50 35.23
N GLY A 68 12.49 1.82 35.12
CA GLY A 68 11.37 2.00 36.05
C GLY A 68 10.52 3.27 35.86
N LYS A 69 10.86 4.12 34.87
CA LYS A 69 10.12 5.36 34.53
C LYS A 69 9.76 5.41 33.05
N PRO A 70 8.76 4.62 32.61
CA PRO A 70 8.46 4.47 31.18
C PRO A 70 7.72 5.63 30.54
N TYR A 71 7.19 6.58 31.32
CA TYR A 71 6.35 7.66 30.82
C TYR A 71 7.10 8.98 30.76
N LEU A 72 6.86 9.78 29.72
CA LEU A 72 7.35 11.15 29.59
C LEU A 72 6.28 12.15 30.08
N PHE A 73 6.66 13.06 30.94
CA PHE A 73 5.79 14.06 31.57
C PHE A 73 6.40 15.45 31.43
N TRP A 74 5.55 16.48 31.24
CA TRP A 74 5.94 17.87 31.16
C TRP A 74 5.56 18.63 32.45
N CYS A 75 6.53 19.25 33.10
CA CYS A 75 6.32 19.95 34.35
C CYS A 75 5.59 21.27 34.14
N MET A 76 4.87 21.75 35.19
CA MET A 76 4.23 23.08 35.19
C MET A 76 5.24 24.17 35.50
N ASN A 77 5.12 25.34 34.86
CA ASN A 77 5.90 26.51 35.22
C ASN A 77 5.33 27.19 36.48
N SER A 78 6.23 27.66 37.37
CA SER A 78 5.85 28.22 38.69
C SER A 78 5.33 29.66 38.68
N ALA A 79 5.33 30.35 37.55
CA ALA A 79 5.22 31.81 37.49
C ALA A 79 3.82 32.34 37.18
N MET A 80 2.73 31.54 37.32
CA MET A 80 1.46 31.97 36.75
C MET A 80 0.26 31.88 37.69
N THR A 81 -0.61 32.88 37.59
CA THR A 81 -1.94 32.93 38.22
C THR A 81 -2.84 31.83 37.66
N ALA A 82 -3.88 31.46 38.40
CA ALA A 82 -4.80 30.35 38.03
C ALA A 82 -5.44 30.44 36.63
N ALA A 83 -5.28 31.57 35.93
CA ALA A 83 -5.79 31.80 34.57
C ALA A 83 -4.78 31.45 33.47
N ASP A 84 -3.48 31.27 33.77
CA ASP A 84 -2.41 31.12 32.77
C ASP A 84 -1.45 30.00 33.19
N VAL A 85 -1.92 28.78 33.12
CA VAL A 85 -1.09 27.58 33.36
C VAL A 85 -0.28 27.26 32.12
N SER A 86 1.04 27.47 32.16
CA SER A 86 1.94 27.03 31.08
C SER A 86 2.77 25.82 31.50
N LEU A 87 3.02 24.94 30.53
CA LEU A 87 3.87 23.76 30.69
C LEU A 87 5.30 24.06 30.25
N ASN A 88 6.26 23.50 30.98
CA ASN A 88 7.64 23.52 30.55
C ASN A 88 7.86 22.43 29.51
N LEU A 89 7.67 22.77 28.26
CA LEU A 89 7.83 21.86 27.15
C LEU A 89 9.31 21.61 26.76
N LYS A 90 10.23 22.46 27.28
CA LYS A 90 11.66 22.37 27.02
C LYS A 90 12.32 21.20 27.76
N ASP A 91 11.87 20.95 28.98
CA ASP A 91 12.55 20.07 29.91
C ASP A 91 11.59 18.98 30.41
N PRO A 92 11.19 18.01 29.55
CA PRO A 92 10.36 16.89 29.96
C PRO A 92 11.14 15.95 30.89
N VAL A 93 10.42 15.25 31.77
CA VAL A 93 10.98 14.31 32.75
C VAL A 93 10.39 12.91 32.57
N CYS A 94 11.17 11.88 32.89
CA CYS A 94 10.66 10.52 32.95
C CYS A 94 9.99 10.24 34.30
N VAL A 95 8.78 9.68 34.28
CA VAL A 95 7.99 9.32 35.47
C VAL A 95 7.58 7.85 35.44
N SER A 96 7.32 7.30 36.63
CA SER A 96 6.91 5.89 36.78
C SER A 96 5.45 5.64 36.40
N SER A 97 4.59 6.65 36.58
CA SER A 97 3.17 6.61 36.21
C SER A 97 2.69 8.02 35.84
N CYS A 98 1.73 8.11 34.95
CA CYS A 98 1.11 9.38 34.59
C CYS A 98 0.22 9.89 35.73
N PRO A 99 0.41 11.15 36.18
CA PRO A 99 -0.41 11.74 37.25
C PRO A 99 -1.87 11.88 36.80
N GLY A 100 -2.81 11.71 37.75
CA GLY A 100 -4.23 11.96 37.52
C GLY A 100 -4.96 10.90 36.68
N VAL A 101 -4.36 9.75 36.41
CA VAL A 101 -5.04 8.58 35.82
C VAL A 101 -5.96 7.97 36.87
N PRO A 102 -7.25 7.67 36.56
CA PRO A 102 -8.25 7.20 37.54
C PRO A 102 -7.90 5.94 38.32
N ASN A 103 -6.96 5.15 37.86
CA ASN A 103 -6.55 3.89 38.49
C ASN A 103 -5.33 3.99 39.42
N ALA A 104 -4.86 5.19 39.75
CA ALA A 104 -3.80 5.37 40.73
C ALA A 104 -4.37 5.10 42.14
N VAL A 105 -4.05 3.96 42.71
CA VAL A 105 -4.39 3.56 44.09
C VAL A 105 -3.75 4.56 45.03
N GLY A 106 -4.51 5.49 45.64
CA GLY A 106 -3.98 6.38 46.64
C GLY A 106 -4.58 7.77 46.76
N GLY A 107 -5.80 8.02 46.39
CA GLY A 107 -6.63 9.12 46.97
C GLY A 107 -6.33 10.56 46.60
N SER A 108 -5.27 10.91 45.88
CA SER A 108 -5.02 12.27 45.37
C SER A 108 -5.07 12.30 43.87
N LEU A 109 -6.01 13.05 43.29
CA LEU A 109 -6.14 13.22 41.83
C LEU A 109 -4.89 13.82 41.17
N TYR A 110 -3.97 14.36 41.97
CA TYR A 110 -2.75 15.07 41.52
C TYR A 110 -1.58 14.71 42.43
N ALA A 111 -0.93 13.58 42.17
CA ALA A 111 0.28 13.21 42.88
C ALA A 111 1.43 14.18 42.58
N PRO A 112 2.23 14.61 43.57
CA PRO A 112 3.38 15.46 43.31
C PRO A 112 4.43 14.70 42.50
N VAL A 113 5.05 15.38 41.51
CA VAL A 113 6.11 14.85 40.66
C VAL A 113 7.46 15.44 41.08
N PRO A 114 8.19 14.74 41.97
CA PRO A 114 9.46 15.26 42.52
C PRO A 114 10.54 15.47 41.47
N GLU A 115 10.46 14.75 40.33
CA GLU A 115 11.35 14.86 39.20
C GLU A 115 11.37 16.27 38.59
N CYS A 116 10.28 17.02 38.69
CA CYS A 116 10.19 18.39 38.19
C CYS A 116 11.15 19.36 38.91
N LYS A 117 11.46 19.12 40.17
CA LYS A 117 12.45 19.92 40.92
C LYS A 117 13.89 19.73 40.43
N LEU A 118 14.19 18.62 39.79
CA LEU A 118 15.52 18.33 39.25
C LEU A 118 15.87 19.20 38.04
N VAL A 119 14.84 19.70 37.34
CA VAL A 119 15.01 20.55 36.14
C VAL A 119 15.30 22.01 36.55
N SER A 120 14.49 22.57 37.45
CA SER A 120 14.65 23.92 37.97
C SER A 120 14.03 24.05 39.36
N ALA A 121 14.72 24.74 40.27
CA ALA A 121 14.22 25.00 41.63
C ALA A 121 12.92 25.82 41.62
N SER A 122 12.62 26.53 40.54
CA SER A 122 11.40 27.33 40.36
C SER A 122 10.22 26.55 39.80
N GLN A 123 10.40 25.26 39.44
CA GLN A 123 9.31 24.44 38.92
C GLN A 123 8.40 23.91 40.01
N GLN A 124 7.09 23.91 39.73
CA GLN A 124 6.13 23.33 40.66
C GLN A 124 6.15 21.80 40.57
N ILE A 125 6.10 21.17 41.73
CA ILE A 125 5.97 19.70 41.85
C ILE A 125 4.52 19.22 41.72
N ASN A 126 3.56 20.16 41.68
CA ASN A 126 2.17 19.82 41.52
C ASN A 126 1.91 19.27 40.11
N SER A 127 1.19 18.17 40.03
CA SER A 127 0.79 17.57 38.77
C SER A 127 -0.60 18.06 38.35
N TYR A 128 -0.93 17.78 37.13
CA TYR A 128 -2.23 18.01 36.51
C TYR A 128 -2.81 16.69 36.01
N LYS A 129 -4.08 16.70 35.69
CA LYS A 129 -4.74 15.52 35.12
C LYS A 129 -4.17 15.22 33.74
N THR A 130 -3.71 13.98 33.57
CA THR A 130 -3.13 13.53 32.30
C THR A 130 -3.88 12.32 31.76
N MET A 131 -3.83 12.13 30.45
CA MET A 131 -4.17 10.90 29.75
C MET A 131 -2.90 10.24 29.22
N VAL A 132 -2.91 8.91 29.18
CA VAL A 132 -1.77 8.14 28.64
C VAL A 132 -1.95 7.95 27.16
N VAL A 133 -1.01 8.48 26.37
CA VAL A 133 -0.99 8.31 24.92
C VAL A 133 0.13 7.34 24.54
N MET A 134 -0.16 6.40 23.63
CA MET A 134 0.77 5.35 23.17
C MET A 134 1.42 4.53 24.30
N ASN A 135 0.82 4.51 25.49
CA ASN A 135 1.39 3.88 26.67
C ASN A 135 2.82 4.37 27.05
N ARG A 136 3.17 5.61 26.67
CA ARG A 136 4.51 6.20 26.83
C ARG A 136 4.50 7.70 27.20
N TYR A 137 3.44 8.40 26.91
CA TYR A 137 3.37 9.86 27.06
C TYR A 137 2.22 10.23 27.97
N CYS A 138 2.49 11.16 28.92
CA CYS A 138 1.46 11.73 29.78
C CYS A 138 0.99 13.07 29.21
N PHE A 139 -0.03 13.04 28.35
CA PHE A 139 -0.60 14.27 27.78
C PHE A 139 -1.56 14.93 28.77
N PRO A 140 -1.64 16.27 28.81
CA PRO A 140 -2.62 16.97 29.61
C PRO A 140 -4.03 16.65 29.12
N ASP A 141 -4.95 16.37 30.07
CA ASP A 141 -6.36 16.18 29.74
C ASP A 141 -6.96 17.52 29.26
N SER A 142 -7.61 17.50 28.10
CA SER A 142 -8.21 18.68 27.46
C SER A 142 -9.42 19.26 28.21
N SER A 143 -9.86 18.64 29.31
CA SER A 143 -10.96 19.11 30.14
C SER A 143 -10.45 20.04 31.23
N GLY A 144 -10.58 21.35 31.05
CA GLY A 144 -10.35 22.34 32.14
C GLY A 144 -9.34 23.46 31.84
N LEU A 145 -8.63 23.94 32.90
CA LEU A 145 -7.70 25.07 32.88
C LEU A 145 -6.48 24.92 31.95
N LEU A 146 -6.20 23.70 31.49
CA LEU A 146 -5.08 23.38 30.61
C LEU A 146 -5.47 23.32 29.13
N LYS A 147 -6.71 23.69 28.79
CA LYS A 147 -7.22 23.60 27.42
C LYS A 147 -6.35 24.36 26.40
N SER A 148 -5.79 25.51 26.78
CA SER A 148 -4.87 26.27 25.92
C SER A 148 -3.51 25.58 25.75
N ALA A 149 -2.96 24.98 26.81
CA ALA A 149 -1.70 24.25 26.77
C ALA A 149 -1.87 22.89 26.06
N ALA A 150 -3.00 22.21 26.27
CA ALA A 150 -3.37 20.99 25.54
C ALA A 150 -3.55 21.28 24.04
N ASN A 151 -4.30 22.32 23.69
CA ASN A 151 -4.49 22.74 22.29
C ASN A 151 -3.17 23.16 21.63
N SER A 152 -2.26 23.76 22.39
CA SER A 152 -0.94 24.16 21.88
C SER A 152 -0.01 22.95 21.67
N LEU A 153 -0.05 21.95 22.56
CA LEU A 153 0.65 20.67 22.38
C LEU A 153 0.03 19.86 21.24
N GLU A 154 -1.28 19.82 21.20
CA GLU A 154 -2.09 19.12 20.23
C GLU A 154 -1.92 19.69 18.82
N SER A 155 -1.90 21.02 18.67
CA SER A 155 -1.68 21.66 17.36
C SER A 155 -0.24 21.58 16.88
N GLY A 156 0.74 21.45 17.79
CA GLY A 156 2.16 21.44 17.46
C GLY A 156 2.78 20.07 17.28
N LEU A 157 2.33 19.05 18.02
CA LEU A 157 2.86 17.67 17.92
C LEU A 157 2.06 16.81 16.96
N LEU A 158 0.77 16.99 16.99
CA LEU A 158 -0.20 16.14 16.33
C LEU A 158 -1.37 17.08 16.02
N GLY A 159 -1.56 17.57 14.83
CA GLY A 159 -2.80 18.27 14.52
C GLY A 159 -4.00 17.50 15.07
N GLN A 160 -5.08 18.16 15.49
CA GLN A 160 -6.28 17.55 16.13
C GLN A 160 -6.79 16.25 15.48
N ARG A 161 -6.48 16.05 14.18
CA ARG A 161 -6.81 14.82 13.44
C ARG A 161 -5.86 13.66 13.75
N THR A 162 -4.59 13.95 14.05
CA THR A 162 -3.54 12.94 14.23
C THR A 162 -3.64 12.29 15.61
N GLU A 163 -4.05 13.03 16.63
CA GLU A 163 -4.24 12.49 17.99
C GLU A 163 -5.37 11.45 18.01
N ARG A 164 -6.53 11.79 17.46
CA ARG A 164 -7.65 10.85 17.33
C ARG A 164 -7.27 9.62 16.50
N LEU A 165 -6.50 9.81 15.43
CA LEU A 165 -6.00 8.70 14.61
C LEU A 165 -5.03 7.81 15.39
N LEU A 166 -4.13 8.37 16.18
CA LEU A 166 -3.17 7.59 16.97
C LEU A 166 -3.85 6.87 18.13
N GLU A 167 -4.81 7.49 18.80
CA GLU A 167 -5.65 6.84 19.81
C GLU A 167 -6.46 5.70 19.20
N GLN A 168 -7.08 5.94 18.05
CA GLN A 168 -7.81 4.92 17.29
C GLN A 168 -6.89 3.77 16.83
N LEU A 169 -5.70 4.08 16.33
CA LEU A 169 -4.73 3.09 15.88
C LEU A 169 -4.12 2.29 17.03
N SER A 170 -4.06 2.83 18.25
CA SER A 170 -3.53 2.11 19.42
C SER A 170 -4.36 0.89 19.82
N SER A 171 -5.66 0.88 19.50
CA SER A 171 -6.57 -0.24 19.76
C SER A 171 -6.45 -1.37 18.72
N VAL A 172 -5.91 -1.11 17.54
CA VAL A 172 -5.82 -2.07 16.42
C VAL A 172 -4.96 -3.29 16.76
N PRO A 173 -3.75 -3.18 17.37
CA PRO A 173 -2.94 -4.34 17.73
C PRO A 173 -3.60 -5.24 18.78
N ALA A 174 -4.38 -4.68 19.70
CA ALA A 174 -5.10 -5.44 20.71
C ALA A 174 -6.23 -6.30 20.10
N ALA A 175 -6.81 -5.86 18.99
CA ALA A 175 -7.89 -6.53 18.27
C ALA A 175 -7.40 -7.58 17.26
N TRP A 176 -6.14 -8.07 17.35
CA TRP A 176 -5.57 -9.03 16.41
C TRP A 176 -6.45 -10.28 16.12
N PRO A 177 -7.22 -10.86 17.08
CA PRO A 177 -8.06 -12.01 16.76
C PRO A 177 -9.19 -11.67 15.80
N VAL A 178 -9.76 -10.46 15.92
CA VAL A 178 -10.81 -9.96 15.03
C VAL A 178 -10.24 -9.68 13.63
N LEU A 179 -9.03 -9.12 13.56
CA LEU A 179 -8.34 -8.89 12.30
C LEU A 179 -7.95 -10.19 11.59
N LEU A 180 -7.64 -11.24 12.34
CA LEU A 180 -7.41 -12.58 11.80
C LEU A 180 -8.69 -13.15 11.17
N ILE A 181 -9.84 -12.99 11.83
CA ILE A 181 -11.14 -13.39 11.26
C ILE A 181 -11.41 -12.59 9.97
N ALA A 182 -11.15 -11.29 9.98
CA ALA A 182 -11.30 -10.46 8.79
C ALA A 182 -10.42 -10.94 7.62
N PHE A 183 -9.20 -11.38 7.88
CA PHE A 183 -8.32 -11.99 6.87
C PHE A 183 -8.95 -13.24 6.25
N PHE A 184 -9.47 -14.18 7.06
CA PHE A 184 -10.13 -15.38 6.54
C PHE A 184 -11.40 -15.05 5.75
N VAL A 185 -12.19 -14.07 6.21
CA VAL A 185 -13.36 -13.56 5.48
C VAL A 185 -12.94 -12.98 4.12
N ALA A 186 -11.85 -12.21 4.09
CA ALA A 186 -11.31 -11.64 2.84
C ALA A 186 -10.88 -12.73 1.85
N VAL A 187 -10.22 -13.79 2.32
CA VAL A 187 -9.82 -14.93 1.50
C VAL A 187 -11.05 -15.63 0.93
N LEU A 188 -12.07 -15.89 1.76
CA LEU A 188 -13.33 -16.49 1.31
C LEU A 188 -14.01 -15.63 0.25
N LEU A 189 -14.11 -14.32 0.49
CA LEU A 189 -14.69 -13.36 -0.47
C LEU A 189 -13.90 -13.34 -1.79
N GLY A 190 -12.57 -13.45 -1.75
CA GLY A 190 -11.74 -13.55 -2.94
C GLY A 190 -12.09 -14.76 -3.81
N TYR A 191 -12.26 -15.93 -3.21
CA TYR A 191 -12.69 -17.13 -3.95
C TYR A 191 -14.13 -17.02 -4.47
N VAL A 192 -15.06 -16.53 -3.65
CA VAL A 192 -16.46 -16.29 -4.08
C VAL A 192 -16.50 -15.34 -5.28
N TYR A 193 -15.65 -14.29 -5.24
CA TYR A 193 -15.57 -13.32 -6.33
C TYR A 193 -15.02 -13.94 -7.63
N LEU A 194 -13.97 -14.79 -7.56
CA LEU A 194 -13.46 -15.52 -8.73
C LEU A 194 -14.53 -16.46 -9.35
N VAL A 195 -15.32 -17.14 -8.50
CA VAL A 195 -16.44 -17.96 -8.97
C VAL A 195 -17.53 -17.10 -9.61
N ALA A 196 -17.84 -15.96 -9.04
CA ALA A 196 -18.80 -15.01 -9.60
C ALA A 196 -18.32 -14.44 -10.96
N LEU A 197 -17.03 -14.12 -11.07
CA LEU A 197 -16.44 -13.71 -12.35
C LEU A 197 -16.62 -14.79 -13.43
N ARG A 198 -16.35 -16.06 -13.14
CA ARG A 198 -16.55 -17.16 -14.10
C ARG A 198 -17.97 -17.21 -14.69
N HIS A 199 -18.98 -17.03 -13.84
CA HIS A 199 -20.39 -17.23 -14.28
C HIS A 199 -21.09 -15.95 -14.74
N CYS A 200 -20.56 -14.79 -14.37
CA CYS A 200 -21.24 -13.51 -14.57
C CYS A 200 -20.39 -12.48 -15.32
N THR A 201 -19.29 -12.87 -15.96
CA THR A 201 -18.35 -11.94 -16.61
C THR A 201 -19.05 -11.05 -17.63
N VAL A 202 -19.80 -11.65 -18.56
CA VAL A 202 -20.58 -10.91 -19.59
C VAL A 202 -21.51 -9.89 -18.95
N LEU A 203 -22.32 -10.35 -17.98
CA LEU A 203 -23.27 -9.51 -17.28
C LEU A 203 -22.58 -8.37 -16.54
N LEU A 204 -21.47 -8.68 -15.85
CA LEU A 204 -20.70 -7.68 -15.08
C LEU A 204 -20.09 -6.61 -15.99
N ILE A 205 -19.48 -6.98 -17.11
CA ILE A 205 -18.90 -6.01 -18.06
C ILE A 205 -19.99 -5.07 -18.59
N TRP A 206 -21.10 -5.62 -19.08
CA TRP A 206 -22.18 -4.79 -19.61
C TRP A 206 -22.85 -3.94 -18.53
N LEU A 207 -23.00 -4.47 -17.31
CA LEU A 207 -23.52 -3.71 -16.17
C LEU A 207 -22.59 -2.55 -15.80
N VAL A 208 -21.27 -2.79 -15.73
CA VAL A 208 -20.29 -1.75 -15.43
C VAL A 208 -20.28 -0.69 -16.52
N MET A 209 -20.32 -1.09 -17.79
CA MET A 209 -20.40 -0.16 -18.91
C MET A 209 -21.68 0.69 -18.83
N ALA A 210 -22.81 0.07 -18.58
CA ALA A 210 -24.10 0.77 -18.42
C ALA A 210 -24.08 1.74 -17.22
N LEU A 211 -23.53 1.30 -16.08
CA LEU A 211 -23.39 2.14 -14.89
C LEU A 211 -22.40 3.29 -15.11
N SER A 212 -21.32 3.06 -15.84
CA SER A 212 -20.35 4.11 -16.18
C SER A 212 -20.97 5.18 -17.07
N ILE A 213 -21.75 4.77 -18.09
CA ILE A 213 -22.45 5.68 -18.99
C ILE A 213 -23.55 6.44 -18.23
N ALA A 214 -24.45 5.71 -17.54
CA ALA A 214 -25.55 6.32 -16.80
C ALA A 214 -25.03 7.16 -15.62
N GLY A 215 -24.06 6.66 -14.87
CA GLY A 215 -23.48 7.33 -13.71
C GLY A 215 -22.76 8.63 -14.09
N SER A 216 -21.94 8.62 -15.13
CA SER A 216 -21.26 9.83 -15.61
C SER A 216 -22.25 10.86 -16.18
N ALA A 217 -23.30 10.41 -16.89
CA ALA A 217 -24.37 11.29 -17.37
C ALA A 217 -25.10 11.95 -16.21
N LEU A 218 -25.58 11.14 -15.25
CA LEU A 218 -26.34 11.63 -14.07
C LEU A 218 -25.48 12.54 -13.19
N LEU A 219 -24.22 12.16 -12.95
CA LEU A 219 -23.29 12.98 -12.17
C LEU A 219 -23.03 14.33 -12.87
N GLY A 220 -22.85 14.33 -14.19
CA GLY A 220 -22.71 15.56 -14.97
C GLY A 220 -23.95 16.47 -14.84
N PHE A 221 -25.17 15.93 -14.94
CA PHE A 221 -26.39 16.68 -14.72
C PHE A 221 -26.53 17.20 -13.29
N TYR A 222 -26.19 16.38 -12.29
CA TYR A 222 -26.21 16.78 -10.88
C TYR A 222 -25.23 17.93 -10.60
N LEU A 223 -24.00 17.83 -11.07
CA LEU A 223 -22.99 18.87 -10.91
C LEU A 223 -23.40 20.17 -11.61
N TRP A 224 -23.96 20.07 -12.83
CA TRP A 224 -24.44 21.23 -13.57
C TRP A 224 -25.62 21.92 -12.88
N ALA A 225 -26.58 21.15 -12.39
CA ALA A 225 -27.75 21.69 -11.70
C ALA A 225 -27.43 22.35 -10.35
N ASN A 226 -26.36 21.88 -9.69
CA ASN A 226 -25.90 22.41 -8.40
C ASN A 226 -24.65 23.29 -8.52
N ALA A 227 -24.33 23.80 -9.72
CA ALA A 227 -23.20 24.68 -9.92
C ALA A 227 -23.35 25.96 -9.07
N GLY A 228 -22.35 26.24 -8.21
CA GLY A 228 -22.36 27.36 -7.27
C GLY A 228 -23.02 27.08 -5.89
N ASN A 229 -23.59 25.90 -5.66
CA ASN A 229 -24.15 25.50 -4.38
C ASN A 229 -23.60 24.18 -3.83
N LEU A 230 -22.58 23.62 -4.46
CA LEU A 230 -22.04 22.30 -4.11
C LEU A 230 -21.42 22.28 -2.71
N SER A 231 -20.79 23.38 -2.31
CA SER A 231 -20.21 23.54 -0.97
C SER A 231 -21.22 23.38 0.17
N ARG A 232 -22.49 23.71 -0.06
CA ARG A 232 -23.59 23.54 0.91
C ARG A 232 -24.04 22.08 1.07
N HIS A 233 -23.74 21.22 0.12
CA HIS A 233 -24.16 19.82 0.10
C HIS A 233 -23.03 18.86 0.50
N LEU A 234 -21.82 19.38 0.77
CA LEU A 234 -20.72 18.58 1.28
C LEU A 234 -21.03 18.12 2.72
N PRO A 235 -20.73 16.87 3.07
CA PRO A 235 -20.88 16.38 4.44
C PRO A 235 -20.05 17.22 5.41
N ASN A 236 -20.62 17.52 6.60
CA ASN A 236 -19.93 18.26 7.65
C ASN A 236 -18.57 17.65 7.96
N GLY A 237 -17.48 18.37 7.69
CA GLY A 237 -16.11 17.94 7.92
C GLY A 237 -15.25 17.76 6.66
N VAL A 238 -15.82 17.87 5.47
CA VAL A 238 -15.05 17.93 4.21
C VAL A 238 -14.78 19.38 3.88
N ALA A 239 -13.53 19.84 4.09
CA ALA A 239 -13.12 21.17 3.68
C ALA A 239 -12.97 21.22 2.15
N ALA A 240 -13.61 22.21 1.51
CA ALA A 240 -13.36 22.48 0.10
C ALA A 240 -11.89 22.91 -0.09
N PRO A 241 -11.26 22.58 -1.22
CA PRO A 241 -9.90 23.02 -1.53
C PRO A 241 -9.76 24.55 -1.44
N GLU A 242 -8.62 25.05 -0.99
CA GLU A 242 -8.34 26.49 -0.95
C GLU A 242 -8.48 27.11 -2.35
N GLY A 243 -9.25 28.20 -2.45
CA GLY A 243 -9.56 28.87 -3.71
C GLY A 243 -10.81 28.33 -4.46
N TYR A 244 -11.46 27.28 -3.93
CA TYR A 244 -12.68 26.71 -4.54
C TYR A 244 -13.86 27.68 -4.47
N GLY A 245 -13.99 28.45 -3.37
CA GLY A 245 -15.12 29.35 -3.14
C GLY A 245 -15.27 30.49 -4.14
N ASP A 246 -14.16 31.04 -4.65
CA ASP A 246 -14.18 32.18 -5.59
C ASP A 246 -14.56 31.77 -7.02
N ASN A 247 -14.36 30.48 -7.39
CA ASN A 247 -14.62 29.94 -8.72
C ASN A 247 -15.50 28.68 -8.68
N GLU A 248 -16.27 28.45 -7.61
CA GLU A 248 -17.04 27.22 -7.40
C GLU A 248 -17.92 26.87 -8.61
N GLU A 249 -18.63 27.86 -9.16
CA GLU A 249 -19.53 27.66 -10.29
C GLU A 249 -18.77 27.22 -11.56
N ALA A 250 -17.64 27.87 -11.85
CA ALA A 250 -16.83 27.55 -13.04
C ALA A 250 -16.21 26.16 -12.93
N VAL A 251 -15.61 25.82 -11.77
CA VAL A 251 -15.00 24.51 -11.51
C VAL A 251 -16.04 23.41 -11.60
N THR A 252 -17.21 23.59 -10.98
CA THR A 252 -18.28 22.59 -10.99
C THR A 252 -18.83 22.36 -12.41
N LYS A 253 -18.96 23.42 -13.22
CA LYS A 253 -19.36 23.30 -14.64
C LYS A 253 -18.31 22.58 -15.47
N VAL A 254 -17.02 22.84 -15.25
CA VAL A 254 -15.94 22.13 -15.93
C VAL A 254 -15.98 20.64 -15.56
N MET A 255 -16.16 20.30 -14.29
CA MET A 255 -16.31 18.90 -13.85
C MET A 255 -17.52 18.22 -14.49
N ALA A 256 -18.66 18.92 -14.61
CA ALA A 256 -19.85 18.40 -15.29
C ALA A 256 -19.57 18.09 -16.77
N VAL A 257 -18.87 18.98 -17.48
CA VAL A 257 -18.46 18.77 -18.88
C VAL A 257 -17.52 17.57 -19.00
N LEU A 258 -16.55 17.42 -18.08
CA LEU A 258 -15.66 16.26 -18.05
C LEU A 258 -16.45 14.94 -17.85
N CYS A 259 -17.47 14.93 -16.99
CA CYS A 259 -18.35 13.77 -16.81
C CYS A 259 -19.09 13.43 -18.12
N TRP A 260 -19.60 14.43 -18.87
CA TRP A 260 -20.26 14.17 -20.15
C TRP A 260 -19.29 13.73 -21.25
N VAL A 261 -18.07 14.26 -21.27
CA VAL A 261 -17.00 13.75 -22.16
C VAL A 261 -16.70 12.29 -21.84
N LEU A 262 -16.58 11.93 -20.56
CA LEU A 262 -16.39 10.54 -20.15
C LEU A 262 -17.57 9.65 -20.57
N CYS A 263 -18.82 10.12 -20.41
CA CYS A 263 -20.02 9.44 -20.90
C CYS A 263 -19.94 9.18 -22.42
N GLY A 264 -19.53 10.19 -23.21
CA GLY A 264 -19.35 10.06 -24.65
C GLY A 264 -18.26 9.04 -25.03
N ILE A 265 -17.12 9.07 -24.33
CA ILE A 265 -16.02 8.11 -24.52
C ILE A 265 -16.48 6.68 -24.20
N CYS A 266 -17.13 6.45 -23.05
CA CYS A 266 -17.63 5.13 -22.67
C CYS A 266 -18.68 4.61 -23.68
N SER A 267 -19.57 5.47 -24.18
CA SER A 267 -20.55 5.11 -25.21
C SER A 267 -19.88 4.73 -26.53
N CYS A 268 -18.86 5.51 -26.94
CA CYS A 268 -18.09 5.23 -28.15
C CYS A 268 -17.35 3.90 -28.05
N ILE A 269 -16.68 3.63 -26.90
CA ILE A 269 -16.01 2.35 -26.65
C ILE A 269 -17.00 1.18 -26.75
N SER A 270 -18.18 1.29 -26.11
CA SER A 270 -19.19 0.24 -26.13
C SER A 270 -19.71 -0.07 -27.54
N CYS A 271 -19.82 0.95 -28.40
CA CYS A 271 -20.35 0.76 -29.76
C CYS A 271 -19.27 0.34 -30.76
N CYS A 272 -18.09 1.00 -30.72
CA CYS A 272 -17.06 0.82 -31.74
C CYS A 272 -16.14 -0.40 -31.51
N PHE A 273 -15.96 -0.82 -30.25
CA PHE A 273 -15.01 -1.88 -29.88
C PHE A 273 -15.69 -3.15 -29.34
N ARG A 274 -16.92 -3.43 -29.77
CA ARG A 274 -17.70 -4.56 -29.29
C ARG A 274 -16.96 -5.90 -29.47
N GLN A 275 -16.34 -6.15 -30.62
CA GLN A 275 -15.57 -7.38 -30.86
C GLN A 275 -14.36 -7.53 -29.91
N SER A 276 -13.68 -6.41 -29.62
CA SER A 276 -12.58 -6.41 -28.66
C SER A 276 -13.05 -6.68 -27.23
N ILE A 277 -14.27 -6.23 -26.89
CA ILE A 277 -14.90 -6.51 -25.60
C ILE A 277 -15.25 -8.01 -25.51
N GLU A 278 -15.83 -8.59 -26.54
CA GLU A 278 -16.16 -10.03 -26.59
C GLU A 278 -14.89 -10.88 -26.47
N ALA A 279 -13.81 -10.54 -27.18
CA ALA A 279 -12.53 -11.22 -27.04
C ALA A 279 -11.92 -11.09 -25.62
N ALA A 280 -12.06 -9.94 -24.98
CA ALA A 280 -11.62 -9.75 -23.60
C ALA A 280 -12.45 -10.58 -22.61
N VAL A 281 -13.76 -10.68 -22.82
CA VAL A 281 -14.66 -11.55 -22.03
C VAL A 281 -14.22 -13.00 -22.12
N ASP A 282 -14.00 -13.52 -23.34
CA ASP A 282 -13.58 -14.90 -23.56
C ASP A 282 -12.23 -15.20 -22.86
N CYS A 283 -11.27 -14.27 -22.92
CA CYS A 283 -10.00 -14.40 -22.18
C CYS A 283 -10.20 -14.44 -20.66
N ILE A 284 -11.13 -13.65 -20.15
CA ILE A 284 -11.43 -13.57 -18.72
C ILE A 284 -12.09 -14.88 -18.26
N GLU A 285 -13.04 -15.41 -19.02
CA GLU A 285 -13.71 -16.67 -18.70
C GLU A 285 -12.72 -17.83 -18.72
N GLU A 286 -11.89 -17.93 -19.77
CA GLU A 286 -10.86 -18.97 -19.85
C GLU A 286 -9.79 -18.84 -18.77
N ALA A 287 -9.43 -17.61 -18.36
CA ALA A 287 -8.53 -17.41 -17.23
C ALA A 287 -9.15 -17.88 -15.90
N CYS A 288 -10.44 -17.65 -15.69
CA CYS A 288 -11.16 -18.15 -14.53
C CYS A 288 -11.23 -19.68 -14.52
N ASP A 289 -11.46 -20.31 -15.68
CA ASP A 289 -11.46 -21.75 -15.83
C ASP A 289 -10.07 -22.33 -15.53
N ALA A 290 -9.03 -21.78 -16.10
CA ALA A 290 -7.65 -22.19 -15.85
C ALA A 290 -7.28 -22.10 -14.34
N ILE A 291 -7.67 -21.02 -13.65
CA ILE A 291 -7.41 -20.86 -12.22
C ILE A 291 -8.14 -21.94 -11.40
N GLN A 292 -9.34 -22.34 -11.80
CA GLN A 292 -10.12 -23.36 -11.09
C GLN A 292 -9.67 -24.78 -11.41
N GLU A 293 -9.30 -25.07 -12.64
CA GLU A 293 -8.79 -26.38 -13.06
C GLU A 293 -7.40 -26.68 -12.48
N MET A 294 -6.56 -25.64 -12.33
CA MET A 294 -5.23 -25.78 -11.71
C MET A 294 -5.29 -25.54 -10.20
N SER A 295 -5.43 -26.61 -9.40
CA SER A 295 -5.51 -26.52 -7.93
C SER A 295 -4.37 -25.74 -7.28
N SER A 296 -3.15 -25.79 -7.84
CA SER A 296 -2.01 -25.02 -7.35
C SER A 296 -2.22 -23.52 -7.53
N LEU A 297 -2.83 -23.08 -8.63
CA LEU A 297 -3.04 -21.67 -8.92
C LEU A 297 -4.04 -21.00 -7.96
N LEU A 298 -4.98 -21.79 -7.40
CA LEU A 298 -5.86 -21.31 -6.33
C LEU A 298 -5.09 -20.86 -5.06
N LEU A 299 -3.92 -21.45 -4.79
CA LEU A 299 -3.08 -21.05 -3.65
C LEU A 299 -2.21 -19.82 -3.94
N ALA A 300 -2.02 -19.46 -5.20
CA ALA A 300 -1.13 -18.37 -5.61
C ALA A 300 -1.44 -17.03 -4.93
N PRO A 301 -2.70 -16.55 -4.79
CA PRO A 301 -3.01 -15.29 -4.12
C PRO A 301 -2.59 -15.28 -2.65
N ILE A 302 -2.83 -16.39 -1.94
CA ILE A 302 -2.48 -16.53 -0.52
C ILE A 302 -0.97 -16.55 -0.34
N LEU A 303 -0.27 -17.36 -1.14
CA LEU A 303 1.20 -17.44 -1.11
C LEU A 303 1.83 -16.08 -1.43
N LYS A 304 1.29 -15.37 -2.42
CA LYS A 304 1.71 -14.00 -2.77
C LYS A 304 1.50 -13.04 -1.59
N ALA A 305 0.33 -13.05 -0.97
CA ALA A 305 0.01 -12.15 0.14
C ALA A 305 0.92 -12.41 1.34
N LEU A 306 1.07 -13.69 1.73
CA LEU A 306 1.89 -14.07 2.90
C LEU A 306 3.37 -13.82 2.67
N SER A 307 3.92 -14.19 1.51
CA SER A 307 5.33 -13.96 1.20
C SER A 307 5.68 -12.47 1.14
N ARG A 308 4.83 -11.65 0.52
CA ARG A 308 5.03 -10.20 0.49
C ARG A 308 4.92 -9.56 1.87
N ALA A 309 3.91 -9.94 2.66
CA ALA A 309 3.77 -9.43 4.02
C ALA A 309 4.97 -9.81 4.90
N PHE A 310 5.46 -11.04 4.77
CA PHE A 310 6.64 -11.51 5.51
C PHE A 310 7.92 -10.75 5.10
N VAL A 311 8.20 -10.67 3.79
CA VAL A 311 9.40 -9.98 3.29
C VAL A 311 9.33 -8.50 3.62
N PHE A 312 8.19 -7.83 3.39
CA PHE A 312 8.00 -6.42 3.73
C PHE A 312 8.19 -6.16 5.22
N GLY A 313 7.60 -7.01 6.09
CA GLY A 313 7.75 -6.90 7.54
C GLY A 313 9.22 -7.04 7.98
N LEU A 314 9.93 -8.02 7.39
CA LEU A 314 11.36 -8.22 7.65
C LEU A 314 12.21 -7.02 7.23
N LEU A 315 11.96 -6.50 6.03
CA LEU A 315 12.68 -5.33 5.49
C LEU A 315 12.37 -4.07 6.29
N LEU A 316 11.12 -3.87 6.68
CA LEU A 316 10.71 -2.74 7.49
C LEU A 316 11.34 -2.77 8.89
N TYR A 317 11.35 -3.95 9.53
CA TYR A 317 12.02 -4.14 10.81
C TYR A 317 13.52 -3.79 10.72
N GLY A 318 14.21 -4.29 9.70
CA GLY A 318 15.63 -3.98 9.48
C GLY A 318 15.88 -2.50 9.19
N PHE A 319 14.98 -1.84 8.46
CA PHE A 319 15.05 -0.40 8.22
C PHE A 319 14.94 0.41 9.52
N PHE A 320 13.96 0.09 10.37
CA PHE A 320 13.83 0.75 11.67
C PHE A 320 14.98 0.41 12.61
N ALA A 321 15.48 -0.82 12.59
CA ALA A 321 16.67 -1.20 13.35
C ALA A 321 17.89 -0.38 12.91
N LEU A 322 18.11 -0.21 11.60
CA LEU A 322 19.18 0.63 11.07
C LEU A 322 18.98 2.11 11.39
N LEU A 323 17.75 2.61 11.31
CA LEU A 323 17.39 3.98 11.68
C LEU A 323 17.69 4.25 13.17
N SER A 324 17.47 3.27 14.04
CA SER A 324 17.70 3.37 15.48
C SER A 324 19.19 3.38 15.89
N THR A 325 20.10 3.14 14.95
CA THR A 325 21.56 3.27 15.20
C THR A 325 22.00 4.73 15.32
N ALA A 326 21.17 5.69 14.90
CA ALA A 326 21.46 7.12 15.00
C ALA A 326 21.67 7.56 16.45
N GLN A 327 22.52 8.57 16.64
CA GLN A 327 22.66 9.23 17.92
C GLN A 327 21.51 10.22 18.13
N VAL A 328 20.88 10.13 19.30
CA VAL A 328 19.87 11.10 19.70
C VAL A 328 20.60 12.29 20.30
N SER A 329 20.56 13.44 19.66
CA SER A 329 21.12 14.67 20.22
C SER A 329 20.13 15.33 21.17
N LYS A 330 20.68 15.94 22.22
CA LYS A 330 19.90 16.89 23.04
C LYS A 330 19.38 17.99 22.12
N PRO A 331 18.11 18.43 22.28
CA PRO A 331 17.67 19.64 21.61
C PRO A 331 18.57 20.78 22.04
N GLN A 332 19.47 21.24 21.17
CA GLN A 332 20.34 22.37 21.45
C GLN A 332 19.51 23.65 21.37
N GLY A 333 19.24 24.24 22.53
CA GLY A 333 18.95 25.69 22.67
C GLY A 333 17.58 26.20 22.27
N SER A 334 16.77 25.45 21.59
CA SER A 334 15.40 25.84 21.25
C SER A 334 14.43 25.02 22.08
N GLY A 335 13.99 25.61 23.18
CA GLY A 335 12.75 25.12 23.76
C GLY A 335 11.66 25.21 22.72
N LEU A 336 10.57 24.51 22.94
CA LEU A 336 9.35 24.66 22.16
C LEU A 336 9.06 26.16 21.99
N VAL A 337 9.38 26.67 20.82
CA VAL A 337 9.06 28.01 20.40
C VAL A 337 7.89 27.86 19.44
N TYR A 338 6.77 28.45 19.83
CA TYR A 338 5.69 28.67 18.89
C TYR A 338 6.24 29.56 17.77
N ASN A 339 6.46 29.01 16.62
CA ASN A 339 6.83 29.76 15.44
C ASN A 339 5.55 30.35 14.84
N ALA A 340 5.35 31.65 15.08
CA ALA A 340 4.17 32.38 14.59
C ALA A 340 4.09 32.43 13.07
N VAL A 341 5.20 32.14 12.36
CA VAL A 341 5.25 32.13 10.89
C VAL A 341 4.77 30.78 10.33
N SER A 342 5.14 29.66 10.96
CA SER A 342 4.72 28.32 10.54
C SER A 342 3.44 27.84 11.23
N ASN A 343 2.94 28.56 12.22
CA ASN A 343 1.83 28.16 13.09
C ASN A 343 2.02 26.77 13.72
N GLN A 344 3.27 26.34 13.91
CA GLN A 344 3.68 25.04 14.43
C GLN A 344 4.56 25.20 15.67
N MET A 345 4.46 24.23 16.56
CA MET A 345 5.32 24.12 17.73
C MET A 345 6.59 23.35 17.36
N GLU A 346 7.71 24.06 17.26
CA GLU A 346 9.02 23.44 17.02
C GLU A 346 9.65 23.04 18.36
N GLY A 347 10.26 21.84 18.44
CA GLY A 347 11.09 21.45 19.58
C GLY A 347 10.69 20.16 20.31
N VAL A 348 9.55 19.53 19.99
CA VAL A 348 9.22 18.17 20.50
C VAL A 348 9.77 17.10 19.57
N ALA A 349 10.10 17.47 18.33
CA ALA A 349 10.68 16.54 17.36
C ALA A 349 12.06 16.06 17.84
N ARG A 350 12.23 14.73 17.85
CA ARG A 350 13.52 14.12 18.14
C ARG A 350 14.48 14.42 17.01
N HIS A 351 15.61 15.06 17.31
CA HIS A 351 16.67 15.21 16.32
C HIS A 351 17.60 14.01 16.36
N PHE A 352 17.47 13.15 15.35
CA PHE A 352 18.42 12.09 15.10
C PHE A 352 19.62 12.65 14.31
N GLN A 353 20.81 12.53 14.86
CA GLN A 353 22.03 12.88 14.14
C GLN A 353 22.56 11.64 13.44
N PHE A 354 22.56 11.71 12.12
CA PHE A 354 23.12 10.67 11.26
C PHE A 354 24.48 11.10 10.74
N THR A 355 25.46 10.24 10.85
CA THR A 355 26.72 10.38 10.12
C THR A 355 26.47 10.24 8.62
N THR A 356 27.39 10.79 7.79
CA THR A 356 27.28 10.67 6.33
C THR A 356 27.22 9.20 5.89
N GLN A 357 27.97 8.31 6.55
CA GLN A 357 27.94 6.87 6.27
C GLN A 357 26.59 6.24 6.60
N GLN A 358 25.96 6.61 7.73
CA GLN A 358 24.63 6.10 8.10
C GLN A 358 23.54 6.59 7.14
N LYS A 359 23.61 7.85 6.69
CA LYS A 359 22.67 8.37 5.66
C LYS A 359 22.77 7.57 4.37
N PHE A 360 24.02 7.33 3.91
CA PHE A 360 24.23 6.52 2.72
C PHE A 360 23.75 5.07 2.90
N ALA A 361 23.99 4.46 4.05
CA ALA A 361 23.54 3.11 4.38
C ALA A 361 21.99 3.01 4.39
N LEU A 362 21.29 4.01 4.94
CA LEU A 362 19.84 4.06 4.96
C LEU A 362 19.25 4.18 3.54
N VAL A 363 19.83 5.05 2.71
CA VAL A 363 19.39 5.22 1.31
C VAL A 363 19.65 3.94 0.51
N ALA A 364 20.84 3.35 0.65
CA ALA A 364 21.19 2.09 -0.01
C ALA A 364 20.27 0.94 0.47
N TYR A 365 20.01 0.86 1.77
CA TYR A 365 19.07 -0.13 2.33
C TYR A 365 17.67 0.02 1.73
N ALA A 366 17.12 1.24 1.75
CA ALA A 366 15.79 1.50 1.21
C ALA A 366 15.70 1.17 -0.29
N PHE A 367 16.71 1.55 -1.08
CA PHE A 367 16.75 1.25 -2.51
C PHE A 367 16.75 -0.27 -2.78
N VAL A 368 17.62 -1.03 -2.10
CA VAL A 368 17.70 -2.49 -2.29
C VAL A 368 16.45 -3.18 -1.74
N ALA A 369 15.87 -2.69 -0.64
CA ALA A 369 14.63 -3.22 -0.09
C ALA A 369 13.47 -3.08 -1.09
N ILE A 370 13.33 -1.91 -1.74
CA ILE A 370 12.34 -1.70 -2.82
C ILE A 370 12.63 -2.64 -3.99
N TRP A 371 13.90 -2.81 -4.36
CA TRP A 371 14.27 -3.73 -5.44
C TRP A 371 13.88 -5.18 -5.15
N VAL A 372 14.11 -5.66 -3.93
CA VAL A 372 13.69 -7.01 -3.49
C VAL A 372 12.17 -7.16 -3.57
N GLU A 373 11.38 -6.16 -3.15
CA GLU A 373 9.92 -6.18 -3.27
C GLU A 373 9.45 -6.19 -4.73
N CYS A 374 10.07 -5.39 -5.59
CA CYS A 374 9.78 -5.38 -7.03
C CYS A 374 10.17 -6.73 -7.68
N TRP A 375 11.30 -7.32 -7.27
CA TRP A 375 11.74 -8.63 -7.76
C TRP A 375 10.77 -9.74 -7.32
N LEU A 376 10.32 -9.73 -6.09
CA LEU A 376 9.33 -10.69 -5.58
C LEU A 376 8.01 -10.59 -6.37
N ASN A 377 7.56 -9.37 -6.68
CA ASN A 377 6.38 -9.18 -7.51
C ASN A 377 6.59 -9.73 -8.94
N ALA A 378 7.75 -9.45 -9.56
CA ALA A 378 8.14 -9.98 -10.88
C ALA A 378 8.17 -11.51 -10.88
N LEU A 379 8.71 -12.13 -9.81
CA LEU A 379 8.74 -13.57 -9.64
C LEU A 379 7.32 -14.16 -9.63
N PHE A 380 6.39 -13.58 -8.88
CA PHE A 380 4.99 -14.06 -8.88
C PHE A 380 4.31 -13.88 -10.25
N GLN A 381 4.59 -12.79 -10.96
CA GLN A 381 4.09 -12.60 -12.33
C GLN A 381 4.62 -13.70 -13.25
N PHE A 382 5.90 -14.01 -13.17
CA PHE A 382 6.51 -15.10 -13.96
C PHE A 382 5.92 -16.47 -13.60
N ILE A 383 5.74 -16.79 -12.32
CA ILE A 383 5.16 -18.07 -11.86
C ILE A 383 3.76 -18.27 -12.42
N ILE A 384 2.92 -17.22 -12.38
CA ILE A 384 1.57 -17.30 -12.92
C ILE A 384 1.62 -17.46 -14.46
N ALA A 385 2.47 -16.68 -15.13
CA ALA A 385 2.66 -16.80 -16.58
C ALA A 385 3.15 -18.21 -16.99
N TYR A 386 4.08 -18.79 -16.21
CA TYR A 386 4.55 -20.15 -16.44
C TYR A 386 3.42 -21.19 -16.31
N ALA A 387 2.61 -21.09 -15.26
CA ALA A 387 1.46 -21.96 -15.07
C ALA A 387 0.44 -21.81 -16.22
N MET A 388 0.21 -20.57 -16.67
CA MET A 388 -0.66 -20.30 -17.83
C MET A 388 -0.06 -20.80 -19.14
N ALA A 389 1.27 -20.80 -19.31
CA ALA A 389 1.93 -21.42 -20.47
C ALA A 389 1.74 -22.95 -20.49
N GLU A 390 1.85 -23.58 -19.33
CA GLU A 390 1.59 -25.02 -19.19
C GLU A 390 0.13 -25.35 -19.52
N TYR A 391 -0.82 -24.54 -19.01
CA TYR A 391 -2.24 -24.66 -19.33
C TYR A 391 -2.50 -24.48 -20.83
N HIS A 392 -1.92 -23.46 -21.45
CA HIS A 392 -2.09 -23.15 -22.87
C HIS A 392 -1.58 -24.29 -23.77
N LEU A 393 -0.44 -24.92 -23.43
CA LEU A 393 0.17 -26.00 -24.17
C LEU A 393 -0.48 -27.38 -23.92
N SER A 394 -1.33 -27.49 -22.88
CA SER A 394 -1.98 -28.77 -22.54
C SER A 394 -3.03 -29.17 -23.58
N PRO A 395 -3.05 -30.45 -24.02
CA PRO A 395 -4.03 -30.93 -24.96
C PRO A 395 -5.44 -30.96 -24.36
N LYS A 396 -6.47 -30.77 -25.18
CA LYS A 396 -7.87 -30.96 -24.79
C LYS A 396 -8.25 -32.44 -24.90
N ASP A 397 -8.96 -32.98 -23.92
CA ASP A 397 -9.55 -34.30 -23.93
C ASP A 397 -10.80 -34.34 -24.84
N ASN A 398 -11.33 -35.54 -25.11
CA ASN A 398 -12.53 -35.74 -25.92
C ASN A 398 -13.79 -35.04 -25.38
N GLU A 399 -13.79 -34.68 -24.09
CA GLU A 399 -14.85 -33.93 -23.41
C GLU A 399 -14.63 -32.39 -23.43
N GLY A 400 -13.53 -31.93 -24.06
CA GLY A 400 -13.20 -30.50 -24.16
C GLY A 400 -12.42 -29.93 -22.98
N SER A 401 -12.22 -30.68 -21.88
CA SER A 401 -11.39 -30.31 -20.74
C SER A 401 -9.90 -30.46 -21.07
N LYS A 402 -9.06 -29.53 -20.51
CA LYS A 402 -7.61 -29.63 -20.72
C LYS A 402 -6.99 -30.68 -19.79
N VAL A 403 -6.22 -31.60 -20.35
CA VAL A 403 -5.46 -32.60 -19.58
C VAL A 403 -4.16 -31.96 -19.07
N ILE A 404 -4.17 -31.46 -17.86
CA ILE A 404 -3.03 -30.77 -17.25
C ILE A 404 -2.12 -31.82 -16.60
N GLY A 405 -0.96 -32.07 -17.20
CA GLY A 405 -0.01 -33.09 -16.71
C GLY A 405 0.69 -32.70 -15.39
N GLY A 406 0.84 -31.41 -15.09
CA GLY A 406 1.53 -30.88 -13.94
C GLY A 406 0.69 -30.04 -12.98
N GLY A 407 -0.62 -30.02 -13.11
CA GLY A 407 -1.52 -29.06 -12.47
C GLY A 407 -1.36 -28.87 -10.94
N CYS A 408 -0.91 -29.90 -10.23
CA CYS A 408 -0.61 -29.79 -8.79
C CYS A 408 0.74 -29.11 -8.49
N CYS A 409 1.69 -29.14 -9.43
CA CYS A 409 3.08 -28.70 -9.22
C CYS A 409 3.47 -27.46 -10.04
N ALA A 410 2.57 -26.94 -10.91
CA ALA A 410 2.84 -25.84 -11.84
C ALA A 410 3.44 -24.59 -11.15
N LEU A 411 2.92 -24.22 -9.97
CA LEU A 411 3.49 -23.10 -9.20
C LEU A 411 4.91 -23.38 -8.70
N PHE A 412 5.17 -24.62 -8.25
CA PHE A 412 6.49 -24.98 -7.75
C PHE A 412 7.51 -25.04 -8.89
N ASP A 413 7.14 -25.60 -10.03
CA ASP A 413 7.99 -25.62 -11.23
C ASP A 413 8.25 -24.20 -11.75
N GLY A 414 7.22 -23.36 -11.83
CA GLY A 414 7.35 -21.95 -12.17
C GLY A 414 8.26 -21.19 -11.19
N PHE A 415 8.15 -21.46 -9.88
CA PHE A 415 9.04 -20.89 -8.87
C PHE A 415 10.49 -21.36 -9.08
N GLN A 416 10.73 -22.65 -9.27
CA GLN A 416 12.06 -23.18 -9.48
C GLN A 416 12.70 -22.60 -10.77
N VAL A 417 11.97 -22.59 -11.88
CA VAL A 417 12.42 -22.01 -13.14
C VAL A 417 12.67 -20.51 -13.01
N GLY A 418 11.76 -19.78 -12.37
CA GLY A 418 11.87 -18.33 -12.17
C GLY A 418 13.09 -17.95 -11.34
N VAL A 419 13.34 -18.64 -10.23
CA VAL A 419 14.46 -18.32 -9.34
C VAL A 419 15.81 -18.80 -9.94
N VAL A 420 15.87 -20.05 -10.42
CA VAL A 420 17.15 -20.66 -10.81
C VAL A 420 17.58 -20.23 -12.21
N GLN A 421 16.66 -20.18 -13.17
CA GLN A 421 16.98 -19.96 -14.57
C GLN A 421 16.76 -18.50 -15.00
N HIS A 422 15.74 -17.84 -14.49
CA HIS A 422 15.38 -16.48 -14.88
C HIS A 422 15.53 -15.44 -13.76
N GLY A 423 16.11 -15.79 -12.61
CA GLY A 423 16.30 -14.87 -11.48
C GLY A 423 17.02 -13.58 -11.86
N GLY A 424 18.01 -13.66 -12.77
CA GLY A 424 18.74 -12.50 -13.30
C GLY A 424 17.89 -11.63 -14.23
N SER A 425 17.10 -12.24 -15.10
CA SER A 425 16.18 -11.52 -16.01
C SER A 425 15.08 -10.80 -15.23
N LEU A 426 14.53 -11.45 -14.19
CA LEU A 426 13.56 -10.84 -13.28
C LEU A 426 14.18 -9.69 -12.48
N ALA A 427 15.45 -9.85 -12.05
CA ALA A 427 16.19 -8.79 -11.37
C ALA A 427 16.40 -7.57 -12.27
N MET A 428 16.68 -7.77 -13.55
CA MET A 428 16.85 -6.69 -14.51
C MET A 428 15.55 -5.89 -14.72
N GLY A 429 14.43 -6.56 -14.98
CA GLY A 429 13.14 -5.89 -15.17
C GLY A 429 12.67 -5.17 -13.91
N SER A 430 12.80 -5.80 -12.73
CA SER A 430 12.43 -5.19 -11.46
C SER A 430 13.34 -4.01 -11.08
N PHE A 431 14.63 -4.02 -11.47
CA PHE A 431 15.56 -2.92 -11.25
C PHE A 431 15.10 -1.64 -11.95
N ILE A 432 14.64 -1.75 -13.21
CA ILE A 432 14.14 -0.60 -13.97
C ILE A 432 12.94 0.03 -13.24
N VAL A 433 11.99 -0.77 -12.75
CA VAL A 433 10.85 -0.28 -11.95
C VAL A 433 11.32 0.39 -10.66
N THR A 434 12.31 -0.20 -9.99
CA THR A 434 12.90 0.35 -8.75
C THR A 434 13.48 1.74 -8.95
N ILE A 435 14.12 2.01 -10.10
CA ILE A 435 14.63 3.35 -10.42
C ILE A 435 13.48 4.37 -10.45
N PHE A 436 12.35 4.05 -11.07
CA PHE A 436 11.20 4.96 -11.09
C PHE A 436 10.64 5.19 -9.69
N TRP A 437 10.53 4.17 -8.84
CA TRP A 437 10.13 4.32 -7.44
C TRP A 437 11.09 5.23 -6.66
N ALA A 438 12.39 5.07 -6.85
CA ALA A 438 13.39 5.92 -6.21
C ALA A 438 13.31 7.37 -6.66
N LEU A 439 13.07 7.62 -7.96
CA LEU A 439 12.86 8.97 -8.49
C LEU A 439 11.59 9.61 -7.95
N GLN A 440 10.48 8.87 -7.87
CA GLN A 440 9.23 9.36 -7.28
C GLN A 440 9.40 9.71 -5.79
N MET A 441 10.13 8.88 -5.04
CA MET A 441 10.44 9.16 -3.64
C MET A 441 11.31 10.43 -3.49
N LEU A 442 12.28 10.64 -4.39
CA LEU A 442 13.09 11.86 -4.41
C LEU A 442 12.22 13.11 -4.66
N VAL A 443 11.32 13.04 -5.64
CA VAL A 443 10.38 14.15 -5.93
C VAL A 443 9.46 14.43 -4.76
N ALA A 444 8.97 13.40 -4.07
CA ALA A 444 8.13 13.55 -2.88
C ALA A 444 8.90 14.22 -1.71
N ILE A 445 10.18 13.89 -1.51
CA ILE A 445 11.05 14.54 -0.52
C ILE A 445 11.26 16.03 -0.89
N MET A 446 11.49 16.34 -2.17
CA MET A 446 11.63 17.72 -2.64
C MET A 446 10.35 18.53 -2.44
N ASP A 447 9.17 17.94 -2.68
CA ASP A 447 7.88 18.58 -2.43
C ASP A 447 7.66 18.85 -0.94
N ALA A 448 8.04 17.91 -0.07
CA ALA A 448 7.99 18.09 1.38
C ALA A 448 8.91 19.25 1.83
N SER A 449 10.16 19.29 1.35
CA SER A 449 11.10 20.39 1.64
C SER A 449 10.59 21.76 1.15
N ASN A 450 10.00 21.82 -0.04
CA ASN A 450 9.42 23.07 -0.56
C ASN A 450 8.28 23.59 0.33
N LYS A 451 7.48 22.70 0.91
CA LYS A 451 6.42 23.07 1.86
C LYS A 451 6.97 23.60 3.18
N GLU A 452 8.09 23.07 3.65
CA GLU A 452 8.76 23.54 4.87
C GLU A 452 9.45 24.91 4.67
N GLU A 453 10.02 25.19 3.49
CA GLU A 453 10.79 26.42 3.20
C GLU A 453 9.93 27.63 2.79
N GLY A 454 8.59 27.53 2.75
CA GLY A 454 7.71 28.66 2.46
C GLY A 454 6.74 28.45 1.29
N ASN A 455 6.56 27.23 0.85
CA ASN A 455 5.56 26.77 -0.13
C ASN A 455 5.50 27.60 -1.43
N ASN A 456 6.54 27.50 -2.25
CA ASN A 456 6.55 28.11 -3.57
C ASN A 456 5.60 27.34 -4.51
N LYS A 457 4.43 27.93 -4.82
CA LYS A 457 3.38 27.30 -5.65
C LYS A 457 3.86 26.91 -7.06
N LEU A 458 4.83 27.62 -7.62
CA LEU A 458 5.38 27.29 -8.95
C LEU A 458 6.24 26.02 -8.87
N VAL A 459 7.08 25.90 -7.83
CA VAL A 459 7.87 24.68 -7.58
C VAL A 459 6.96 23.49 -7.30
N GLU A 460 5.93 23.67 -6.49
CA GLU A 460 4.92 22.64 -6.20
C GLU A 460 4.23 22.15 -7.50
N CYS A 461 3.81 23.07 -8.38
CA CYS A 461 3.21 22.71 -9.67
C CYS A 461 4.19 21.94 -10.56
N MET A 462 5.45 22.37 -10.66
CA MET A 462 6.47 21.66 -11.43
C MET A 462 6.74 20.25 -10.88
N LEU A 463 6.87 20.10 -9.55
CA LEU A 463 7.09 18.80 -8.92
C LEU A 463 5.90 17.85 -9.15
N ARG A 464 4.67 18.35 -9.09
CA ARG A 464 3.46 17.55 -9.43
C ARG A 464 3.45 17.11 -10.90
N CYS A 465 3.85 17.99 -11.84
CA CYS A 465 3.97 17.61 -13.24
C CYS A 465 5.03 16.51 -13.44
N VAL A 466 6.20 16.65 -12.81
CA VAL A 466 7.26 15.62 -12.85
C VAL A 466 6.78 14.31 -12.25
N GLN A 467 6.08 14.36 -11.10
CA GLN A 467 5.49 13.17 -10.48
C GLN A 467 4.51 12.46 -11.42
N CYS A 468 3.61 13.21 -12.06
CA CYS A 468 2.66 12.66 -13.04
C CYS A 468 3.37 11.99 -14.23
N CYS A 469 4.40 12.63 -14.79
CA CYS A 469 5.20 12.06 -15.87
C CYS A 469 5.91 10.76 -15.44
N LEU A 470 6.54 10.75 -14.26
CA LEU A 470 7.19 9.56 -13.71
C LEU A 470 6.19 8.42 -13.49
N ASP A 471 4.98 8.71 -13.01
CA ASP A 471 3.90 7.73 -12.85
C ASP A 471 3.49 7.12 -14.19
N CYS A 472 3.31 7.94 -15.24
CA CYS A 472 2.99 7.45 -16.57
C CYS A 472 4.10 6.54 -17.13
N PHE A 473 5.37 6.96 -17.04
CA PHE A 473 6.50 6.13 -17.50
C PHE A 473 6.63 4.85 -16.72
N ARG A 474 6.47 4.89 -15.39
CA ARG A 474 6.50 3.69 -14.55
C ARG A 474 5.43 2.69 -14.98
N GLN A 475 4.19 3.13 -15.19
CA GLN A 475 3.09 2.25 -15.63
C GLN A 475 3.38 1.61 -16.99
N ILE A 476 3.94 2.36 -17.94
CA ILE A 476 4.35 1.82 -19.25
C ILE A 476 5.42 0.75 -19.07
N VAL A 477 6.43 1.01 -18.24
CA VAL A 477 7.51 0.04 -17.97
C VAL A 477 6.99 -1.20 -17.26
N GLU A 478 6.13 -1.04 -16.26
CA GLU A 478 5.49 -2.17 -15.55
C GLU A 478 4.67 -3.05 -16.53
N PHE A 479 3.91 -2.43 -17.42
CA PHE A 479 3.15 -3.13 -18.45
C PHE A 479 4.05 -3.90 -19.43
N LEU A 480 5.13 -3.27 -19.91
CA LEU A 480 6.10 -3.93 -20.79
C LEU A 480 6.83 -5.07 -20.09
N ASN A 481 7.24 -4.88 -18.84
CA ASN A 481 7.89 -5.91 -18.04
C ASN A 481 6.97 -7.11 -17.82
N LYS A 482 5.70 -6.87 -17.47
CA LYS A 482 4.68 -7.91 -17.29
C LYS A 482 4.60 -8.81 -18.54
N ASN A 483 4.49 -8.23 -19.72
CA ASN A 483 4.41 -8.97 -20.98
C ASN A 483 5.75 -9.63 -21.37
N ALA A 484 6.89 -9.02 -21.02
CA ALA A 484 8.19 -9.65 -21.20
C ALA A 484 8.34 -10.91 -20.34
N TYR A 485 7.84 -10.91 -19.10
CA TYR A 485 7.85 -12.10 -18.24
C TYR A 485 6.95 -13.19 -18.78
N VAL A 486 5.83 -12.85 -19.43
CA VAL A 486 4.96 -13.80 -20.14
C VAL A 486 5.71 -14.46 -21.31
N ASP A 487 6.41 -13.68 -22.14
CA ASP A 487 7.22 -14.22 -23.24
C ASP A 487 8.36 -15.11 -22.73
N MET A 488 9.04 -14.69 -21.66
CA MET A 488 10.11 -15.49 -21.03
C MET A 488 9.59 -16.83 -20.52
N ALA A 489 8.42 -16.87 -19.93
CA ALA A 489 7.79 -18.09 -19.42
C ALA A 489 7.49 -19.10 -20.54
N MET A 490 7.19 -18.63 -21.75
CA MET A 490 6.91 -19.50 -22.92
C MET A 490 8.18 -19.89 -23.69
N LYS A 491 9.15 -18.96 -23.86
CA LYS A 491 10.25 -19.09 -24.82
C LYS A 491 11.64 -19.17 -24.22
N SER A 492 11.78 -19.00 -22.91
CA SER A 492 13.10 -19.03 -22.21
C SER A 492 14.15 -18.07 -22.78
N LYS A 493 13.76 -16.87 -23.19
CA LYS A 493 14.68 -15.84 -23.69
C LYS A 493 15.19 -14.95 -22.58
N SER A 494 16.25 -14.15 -22.86
CA SER A 494 16.71 -13.09 -21.97
C SER A 494 15.69 -11.97 -21.87
N PHE A 495 15.72 -11.17 -20.79
CA PHE A 495 14.77 -10.09 -20.55
C PHE A 495 14.64 -9.12 -21.73
N CYS A 496 15.77 -8.61 -22.26
CA CYS A 496 15.76 -7.63 -23.35
C CYS A 496 15.21 -8.23 -24.67
N ALA A 497 15.44 -9.53 -24.93
CA ALA A 497 14.92 -10.20 -26.11
C ALA A 497 13.41 -10.39 -25.99
N SER A 498 12.92 -10.84 -24.84
CA SER A 498 11.51 -11.01 -24.55
C SER A 498 10.75 -9.68 -24.51
N ALA A 499 11.32 -8.62 -23.93
CA ALA A 499 10.71 -7.30 -23.94
C ALA A 499 10.51 -6.74 -25.36
N ARG A 500 11.51 -6.96 -26.25
CA ARG A 500 11.41 -6.52 -27.65
C ARG A 500 10.32 -7.32 -28.40
N GLU A 501 10.21 -8.61 -28.14
CA GLU A 501 9.19 -9.47 -28.74
C GLU A 501 7.81 -9.12 -28.20
N ALA A 502 7.68 -8.85 -26.89
CA ALA A 502 6.44 -8.40 -26.26
C ALA A 502 5.88 -7.15 -26.92
N VAL A 503 6.73 -6.15 -27.22
CA VAL A 503 6.31 -4.97 -27.98
C VAL A 503 5.74 -5.33 -29.35
N SER A 504 6.33 -6.30 -30.07
CA SER A 504 5.84 -6.70 -31.39
C SER A 504 4.50 -7.44 -31.32
N VAL A 505 4.26 -8.25 -30.31
CA VAL A 505 2.98 -8.96 -30.08
C VAL A 505 1.89 -7.94 -29.70
N ILE A 506 2.17 -7.05 -28.74
CA ILE A 506 1.24 -6.03 -28.29
C ILE A 506 0.84 -5.10 -29.44
N ALA A 507 1.78 -4.76 -30.33
CA ALA A 507 1.51 -3.91 -31.50
C ALA A 507 0.53 -4.55 -32.50
N GLN A 508 0.33 -5.88 -32.47
CA GLN A 508 -0.66 -6.55 -33.31
C GLN A 508 -2.07 -6.56 -32.69
N LEU A 509 -2.16 -6.42 -31.35
CA LEU A 509 -3.40 -6.52 -30.59
C LEU A 509 -3.63 -5.32 -29.64
N PRO A 510 -3.36 -4.08 -30.08
CA PRO A 510 -3.34 -2.95 -29.16
C PRO A 510 -4.71 -2.69 -28.51
N VAL A 511 -5.78 -2.86 -29.28
CA VAL A 511 -7.16 -2.60 -28.80
C VAL A 511 -7.61 -3.72 -27.85
N ALA A 512 -7.37 -5.00 -28.17
CA ALA A 512 -7.73 -6.11 -27.32
C ALA A 512 -7.01 -6.04 -25.96
N MET A 513 -5.71 -5.74 -25.98
CA MET A 513 -4.92 -5.55 -24.77
C MET A 513 -5.42 -4.35 -23.94
N ALA A 514 -5.77 -3.24 -24.57
CA ALA A 514 -6.29 -2.07 -23.88
C ALA A 514 -7.66 -2.34 -23.24
N VAL A 515 -8.55 -3.04 -23.95
CA VAL A 515 -9.89 -3.41 -23.46
C VAL A 515 -9.78 -4.41 -22.31
N LEU A 516 -8.93 -5.44 -22.44
CA LEU A 516 -8.71 -6.44 -21.39
C LEU A 516 -8.18 -5.77 -20.12
N ASN A 517 -7.12 -4.96 -20.22
CA ASN A 517 -6.56 -4.25 -19.07
C ASN A 517 -7.57 -3.27 -18.45
N GLY A 518 -8.40 -2.63 -19.27
CA GLY A 518 -9.49 -1.79 -18.78
C GLY A 518 -10.55 -2.58 -18.01
N ALA A 519 -10.95 -3.74 -18.52
CA ALA A 519 -11.91 -4.62 -17.87
C ALA A 519 -11.37 -5.19 -16.55
N THR A 520 -10.13 -5.71 -16.56
CA THR A 520 -9.50 -6.25 -15.34
C THR A 520 -9.27 -5.18 -14.28
N LEU A 521 -8.94 -3.94 -14.67
CA LEU A 521 -8.85 -2.81 -13.74
C LEU A 521 -10.19 -2.54 -13.05
N VAL A 522 -11.28 -2.50 -13.82
CA VAL A 522 -12.63 -2.27 -13.26
C VAL A 522 -13.01 -3.40 -12.30
N PHE A 523 -12.78 -4.65 -12.66
CA PHE A 523 -13.05 -5.79 -11.78
C PHE A 523 -12.17 -5.74 -10.53
N THR A 524 -10.92 -5.34 -10.65
CA THR A 524 -10.01 -5.17 -9.52
C THR A 524 -10.51 -4.12 -8.55
N LEU A 525 -10.93 -2.95 -9.05
CA LEU A 525 -11.45 -1.87 -8.21
C LEU A 525 -12.76 -2.28 -7.53
N PHE A 526 -13.66 -2.92 -8.29
CA PHE A 526 -14.94 -3.37 -7.74
C PHE A 526 -14.75 -4.47 -6.69
N GLY A 527 -13.94 -5.49 -6.98
CA GLY A 527 -13.62 -6.58 -6.05
C GLY A 527 -12.93 -6.08 -4.78
N ALA A 528 -11.98 -5.15 -4.92
CA ALA A 528 -11.30 -4.55 -3.78
C ALA A 528 -12.27 -3.74 -2.92
N LEU A 529 -13.10 -2.87 -3.51
CA LEU A 529 -14.09 -2.07 -2.79
C LEU A 529 -15.11 -2.97 -2.08
N PHE A 530 -15.62 -3.98 -2.77
CA PHE A 530 -16.56 -4.95 -2.19
C PHE A 530 -15.93 -5.66 -0.98
N SER A 531 -14.70 -6.13 -1.09
CA SER A 531 -13.97 -6.79 0.00
C SER A 531 -13.72 -5.84 1.19
N VAL A 532 -13.33 -4.58 0.93
CA VAL A 532 -13.17 -3.53 1.95
C VAL A 532 -14.46 -3.35 2.74
N LEU A 533 -15.57 -3.14 2.04
CA LEU A 533 -16.87 -2.89 2.68
C LEU A 533 -17.37 -4.11 3.46
N CYS A 534 -17.27 -5.30 2.89
CA CYS A 534 -17.71 -6.53 3.56
C CYS A 534 -16.87 -6.84 4.81
N CYS A 535 -15.55 -6.75 4.72
CA CYS A 535 -14.67 -7.00 5.87
C CYS A 535 -14.88 -5.95 6.96
N ALA A 536 -15.04 -4.67 6.60
CA ALA A 536 -15.35 -3.61 7.56
C ALA A 536 -16.70 -3.85 8.24
N ALA A 537 -17.75 -4.20 7.48
CA ALA A 537 -19.07 -4.47 8.01
C ALA A 537 -19.08 -5.69 8.95
N VAL A 538 -18.50 -6.83 8.51
CA VAL A 538 -18.42 -8.04 9.34
C VAL A 538 -17.67 -7.75 10.62
N THR A 539 -16.55 -7.04 10.55
CA THR A 539 -15.75 -6.67 11.73
C THR A 539 -16.52 -5.76 12.67
N PHE A 540 -17.22 -4.75 12.14
CA PHE A 540 -18.04 -3.85 12.92
C PHE A 540 -19.16 -4.60 13.66
N PHE A 541 -19.87 -5.50 12.98
CA PHE A 541 -20.88 -6.34 13.62
C PHE A 541 -20.28 -7.27 14.67
N LEU A 542 -19.12 -7.87 14.40
CA LEU A 542 -18.44 -8.76 15.33
C LEU A 542 -18.02 -8.01 16.61
N THR A 543 -17.41 -6.82 16.47
CA THR A 543 -17.01 -5.99 17.60
C THR A 543 -18.18 -5.40 18.39
N SER A 544 -19.39 -5.37 17.82
CA SER A 544 -20.63 -4.99 18.53
C SER A 544 -21.19 -6.12 19.39
N THR A 545 -20.67 -7.35 19.30
CA THR A 545 -21.11 -8.47 20.15
C THR A 545 -20.59 -8.33 21.58
N PRO A 546 -21.30 -8.88 22.61
CA PRO A 546 -20.88 -8.75 24.02
C PRO A 546 -19.47 -9.27 24.32
N THR A 547 -18.97 -10.22 23.52
CA THR A 547 -17.62 -10.78 23.65
C THR A 547 -16.50 -9.75 23.45
N PHE A 548 -16.76 -8.73 22.63
CA PHE A 548 -15.79 -7.69 22.27
C PHE A 548 -16.19 -6.29 22.75
N SER A 549 -17.47 -6.07 23.09
CA SER A 549 -17.97 -4.76 23.53
C SER A 549 -18.10 -4.60 25.04
N ALA A 550 -18.08 -5.71 25.81
CA ALA A 550 -18.16 -5.63 27.27
C ALA A 550 -16.82 -5.18 27.88
N PRO A 551 -16.79 -4.15 28.76
CA PRO A 551 -15.54 -3.63 29.34
C PRO A 551 -14.72 -4.67 30.11
N ASP A 552 -15.38 -5.71 30.67
CA ASP A 552 -14.76 -6.78 31.43
C ASP A 552 -14.33 -7.98 30.57
N ALA A 553 -14.55 -7.93 29.26
CA ALA A 553 -14.19 -9.01 28.35
C ALA A 553 -12.68 -9.05 28.08
N PRO A 554 -12.06 -10.24 28.03
CA PRO A 554 -10.61 -10.37 27.78
C PRO A 554 -10.19 -9.88 26.39
N LEU A 555 -11.13 -9.74 25.48
CA LEU A 555 -10.92 -9.27 24.10
C LEU A 555 -11.66 -7.94 23.83
N PHE A 556 -11.82 -7.11 24.86
CA PHE A 556 -12.48 -5.82 24.75
C PHE A 556 -11.84 -4.93 23.68
N VAL A 557 -12.65 -4.36 22.81
CA VAL A 557 -12.24 -3.43 21.73
C VAL A 557 -12.80 -2.05 22.05
N ASP A 558 -11.92 -1.13 22.43
CA ASP A 558 -12.31 0.24 22.79
C ASP A 558 -12.83 1.04 21.58
N GLN A 559 -12.22 0.87 20.40
CA GLN A 559 -12.51 1.64 19.18
C GLN A 559 -12.98 0.73 18.02
N PRO A 560 -14.25 0.28 18.00
CA PRO A 560 -14.74 -0.67 17.01
C PRO A 560 -14.67 -0.13 15.56
N VAL A 561 -14.84 1.17 15.35
CA VAL A 561 -14.76 1.80 14.01
C VAL A 561 -13.33 1.73 13.47
N ALA A 562 -12.31 2.01 14.29
CA ALA A 562 -10.92 1.96 13.86
C ALA A 562 -10.50 0.54 13.47
N VAL A 563 -10.94 -0.46 14.25
CA VAL A 563 -10.68 -1.88 13.96
C VAL A 563 -11.42 -2.32 12.69
N ALA A 564 -12.66 -1.85 12.46
CA ALA A 564 -13.39 -2.12 11.22
C ALA A 564 -12.71 -1.50 9.99
N VAL A 565 -12.19 -0.28 10.10
CA VAL A 565 -11.41 0.36 9.03
C VAL A 565 -10.12 -0.43 8.75
N ALA A 566 -9.39 -0.84 9.79
CA ALA A 566 -8.19 -1.68 9.63
C ALA A 566 -8.52 -3.02 8.96
N ALA A 567 -9.62 -3.66 9.34
CA ALA A 567 -10.11 -4.89 8.71
C ALA A 567 -10.49 -4.67 7.22
N GLY A 568 -11.08 -3.52 6.90
CA GLY A 568 -11.34 -3.12 5.53
C GLY A 568 -10.05 -3.02 4.70
N PHE A 569 -9.00 -2.40 5.23
CA PHE A 569 -7.68 -2.36 4.55
C PHE A 569 -7.09 -3.75 4.33
N ILE A 570 -7.20 -4.66 5.32
CA ILE A 570 -6.77 -6.06 5.15
C ILE A 570 -7.59 -6.73 4.03
N GLY A 571 -8.92 -6.54 4.04
CA GLY A 571 -9.82 -7.06 3.01
C GLY A 571 -9.43 -6.59 1.61
N GLY A 572 -9.17 -5.29 1.45
CA GLY A 572 -8.71 -4.70 0.19
C GLY A 572 -7.35 -5.27 -0.25
N ALA A 573 -6.38 -5.36 0.64
CA ALA A 573 -5.05 -5.89 0.34
C ALA A 573 -5.09 -7.36 -0.12
N VAL A 574 -5.88 -8.20 0.56
CA VAL A 574 -6.08 -9.60 0.17
C VAL A 574 -6.78 -9.70 -1.18
N SER A 575 -7.86 -8.93 -1.39
CA SER A 575 -8.58 -8.89 -2.67
C SER A 575 -7.67 -8.49 -3.83
N LEU A 576 -6.80 -7.49 -3.64
CA LEU A 576 -5.82 -7.09 -4.65
C LEU A 576 -4.85 -8.22 -5.01
N CYS A 577 -4.50 -9.11 -4.07
CA CYS A 577 -3.69 -10.29 -4.38
C CYS A 577 -4.44 -11.27 -5.29
N PHE A 578 -5.72 -11.52 -5.03
CA PHE A 578 -6.57 -12.35 -5.89
C PHE A 578 -6.69 -11.75 -7.30
N MET A 579 -6.99 -10.46 -7.36
CA MET A 579 -7.17 -9.77 -8.64
C MET A 579 -5.89 -9.67 -9.46
N THR A 580 -4.73 -9.57 -8.81
CA THR A 580 -3.44 -9.59 -9.53
C THR A 580 -3.17 -10.95 -10.18
N VAL A 581 -3.55 -12.06 -9.53
CA VAL A 581 -3.41 -13.41 -10.13
C VAL A 581 -4.33 -13.55 -11.34
N PHE A 582 -5.57 -13.12 -11.20
CA PHE A 582 -6.56 -13.09 -12.26
C PHE A 582 -6.13 -12.23 -13.46
N ASP A 583 -5.72 -10.99 -13.21
CA ASP A 583 -5.23 -10.06 -14.23
C ASP A 583 -4.02 -10.62 -14.99
N MET A 584 -3.07 -11.22 -14.26
CA MET A 584 -1.89 -11.82 -14.86
C MET A 584 -2.24 -13.07 -15.70
N ALA A 585 -3.20 -13.89 -15.26
CA ALA A 585 -3.64 -15.07 -15.99
C ALA A 585 -4.34 -14.67 -17.30
N SER A 586 -5.24 -13.68 -17.25
CA SER A 586 -5.96 -13.19 -18.43
C SER A 586 -5.02 -12.58 -19.48
N ASP A 587 -4.05 -11.75 -19.03
CA ASP A 587 -3.07 -11.14 -19.91
C ASP A 587 -2.13 -12.18 -20.54
N ALA A 588 -1.72 -13.19 -19.77
CA ALA A 588 -0.86 -14.25 -20.28
C ALA A 588 -1.57 -15.05 -21.38
N LEU A 589 -2.85 -15.40 -21.22
CA LEU A 589 -3.62 -16.10 -22.24
C LEU A 589 -3.76 -15.28 -23.51
N LEU A 590 -4.17 -14.00 -23.40
CA LEU A 590 -4.29 -13.14 -24.58
C LEU A 590 -2.94 -13.00 -25.32
N TYR A 591 -1.84 -12.89 -24.57
CA TYR A 591 -0.51 -12.82 -25.13
C TYR A 591 -0.14 -14.11 -25.88
N TYR A 592 -0.43 -15.30 -25.30
CA TYR A 592 -0.13 -16.59 -25.93
C TYR A 592 -0.97 -16.81 -27.20
N TYR A 593 -2.24 -16.42 -27.21
CA TYR A 593 -3.04 -16.43 -28.43
C TYR A 593 -2.48 -15.47 -29.49
N GLY A 594 -1.97 -14.29 -29.08
CA GLY A 594 -1.27 -13.37 -29.97
C GLY A 594 0.02 -13.97 -30.57
N LEU A 595 0.77 -14.75 -29.78
CA LEU A 595 1.95 -15.49 -30.26
C LEU A 595 1.59 -16.56 -31.27
N ASP A 596 0.53 -17.35 -31.04
CA ASP A 596 0.05 -18.38 -31.97
C ASP A 596 -0.37 -17.74 -33.29
N TRP A 597 -1.01 -16.58 -33.23
CA TRP A 597 -1.36 -15.82 -34.43
C TRP A 597 -0.14 -15.38 -35.24
N LEU A 598 0.87 -14.82 -34.58
CA LEU A 598 2.06 -14.32 -35.26
C LEU A 598 2.91 -15.41 -35.89
N TYR A 599 3.07 -16.55 -35.19
CA TYR A 599 4.02 -17.60 -35.58
C TYR A 599 3.36 -18.87 -36.10
N GLY A 600 2.07 -19.06 -35.87
CA GLY A 600 1.31 -20.29 -36.22
C GLY A 600 0.88 -20.40 -37.68
N ARG A 601 1.31 -19.51 -38.58
CA ARG A 601 0.98 -19.52 -40.02
C ARG A 601 -0.50 -19.80 -40.34
N GLY A 602 -1.42 -19.32 -39.55
CA GLY A 602 -2.87 -19.33 -39.81
C GLY A 602 -3.57 -20.67 -39.78
N GLY A 603 -2.93 -21.76 -39.29
CA GLY A 603 -3.47 -23.12 -39.38
C GLY A 603 -3.92 -23.80 -38.09
N ASP A 604 -3.45 -23.35 -36.93
CA ASP A 604 -3.68 -24.06 -35.65
C ASP A 604 -4.38 -23.19 -34.58
N PHE A 605 -5.28 -22.32 -35.02
CA PHE A 605 -6.12 -21.47 -34.16
C PHE A 605 -7.36 -22.21 -33.62
N SER A 606 -7.41 -23.55 -33.78
CA SER A 606 -8.58 -24.36 -33.41
C SER A 606 -8.95 -24.26 -31.93
N ASN A 607 -7.95 -23.99 -31.06
CA ASN A 607 -8.12 -23.95 -29.61
C ASN A 607 -8.39 -22.54 -29.03
N ALA A 608 -8.31 -21.48 -29.84
CA ALA A 608 -8.63 -20.14 -29.37
C ALA A 608 -10.14 -19.95 -29.19
N PRO A 609 -10.60 -19.18 -28.22
CA PRO A 609 -11.99 -18.75 -28.07
C PRO A 609 -12.52 -18.03 -29.32
N ASP A 610 -13.83 -18.12 -29.55
CA ASP A 610 -14.43 -17.64 -30.81
C ASP A 610 -14.31 -16.10 -30.94
N GLY A 611 -14.46 -15.33 -29.87
CA GLY A 611 -14.27 -13.88 -29.90
C GLY A 611 -12.83 -13.48 -30.27
N ILE A 612 -11.82 -14.26 -29.88
CA ILE A 612 -10.43 -14.03 -30.28
C ILE A 612 -10.24 -14.36 -31.76
N LYS A 613 -10.83 -15.46 -32.25
CA LYS A 613 -10.80 -15.80 -33.66
C LYS A 613 -11.42 -14.72 -34.54
N ASP A 614 -12.57 -14.21 -34.15
CA ASP A 614 -13.30 -13.15 -34.88
C ASP A 614 -12.51 -11.85 -34.92
N LEU A 615 -11.91 -11.46 -33.75
CA LEU A 615 -11.04 -10.30 -33.68
C LEU A 615 -9.83 -10.39 -34.61
N MET A 616 -9.18 -11.56 -34.63
CA MET A 616 -7.99 -11.80 -35.45
C MET A 616 -8.32 -11.86 -36.94
N HIS A 617 -9.47 -12.40 -37.31
CA HIS A 617 -9.94 -12.43 -38.71
C HIS A 617 -10.41 -11.03 -39.17
N GLY A 618 -11.03 -10.22 -38.29
CA GLY A 618 -11.44 -8.87 -38.61
C GLY A 618 -10.28 -7.89 -38.87
N ASN A 619 -9.12 -8.13 -38.27
CA ASN A 619 -7.90 -7.31 -38.50
C ASN A 619 -7.16 -7.64 -39.82
N ARG A 620 -7.65 -8.57 -40.64
CA ARG A 620 -7.08 -8.89 -41.99
C ARG A 620 -7.59 -7.96 -43.11
N HIS A 621 -8.50 -7.06 -42.83
CA HIS A 621 -9.00 -6.02 -43.73
C HIS A 621 -8.55 -4.64 -43.28
#